data_791d779aed71f10f224b52b0260ea8e1
#
_entry.id   791d779aed71f10f224b52b0260ea8e1
#
_cell.length_a   1.000
_cell.length_b   1.000
_cell.length_c   1.000
_cell.angle_alpha   90.00
_cell.angle_beta   90.00
_cell.angle_gamma   90.00
#
_symmetry.space_group_name_H-M   'P 1'
#
loop_
_entity.id
_entity.type
_entity.pdbx_description
1 polymer ?
#
loop_
_entity_poly.entity_id
_entity_poly.type
_entity_poly.pdbx_seq_one_letter_code
_entity_poly.pdbx_strand_id
1 'polypeptide(L)'
;MLFRSTKELPVGRYELDGDNIYVLIQDQTTAPVEKKRAESHRNYIDIQYLFTGKEVQGYAPLLPGVKGEEPAGKDNIYYDEVADEQFVTLHPCEFTVYFTNDIHRPNCTMDEPVNIHKAVVKIKESLIK
;
A
#
# COMPACT_ATOMS: atom_id res chain seq x y z
N MET A 1 8.60 -15.67 -15.71
CA MET A 1 9.40 -15.87 -14.50
C MET A 1 8.54 -16.47 -13.41
N LEU A 2 9.05 -17.53 -12.80
CA LEU A 2 8.37 -18.16 -11.70
C LEU A 2 8.82 -17.55 -10.39
N PHE A 3 7.86 -17.00 -9.64
CA PHE A 3 8.14 -16.49 -8.31
C PHE A 3 7.92 -17.63 -7.31
N ARG A 4 8.90 -18.52 -7.22
CA ARG A 4 8.79 -19.65 -6.28
C ARG A 4 8.82 -19.18 -4.84
N SER A 5 9.61 -18.16 -4.58
CA SER A 5 9.78 -17.63 -3.24
C SER A 5 10.03 -16.13 -3.34
N THR A 6 8.94 -15.40 -3.56
CA THR A 6 9.01 -13.94 -3.67
C THR A 6 9.53 -13.31 -2.38
N LYS A 7 9.40 -13.99 -1.23
CA LYS A 7 9.98 -13.50 0.02
C LYS A 7 11.50 -13.45 -0.01
N GLU A 8 12.15 -14.12 -0.97
CA GLU A 8 13.60 -14.09 -1.14
C GLU A 8 14.05 -13.00 -2.10
N LEU A 9 13.11 -12.33 -2.79
CA LEU A 9 13.48 -11.26 -3.69
C LEU A 9 14.01 -10.07 -2.91
N PRO A 10 15.15 -9.50 -3.35
CA PRO A 10 15.67 -8.30 -2.71
C PRO A 10 14.70 -7.12 -2.82
N VAL A 11 14.80 -6.23 -1.85
CA VAL A 11 14.08 -4.95 -1.90
C VAL A 11 14.44 -4.24 -3.20
N GLY A 12 13.43 -3.71 -3.88
CA GLY A 12 13.63 -3.00 -5.12
C GLY A 12 12.38 -2.94 -5.97
N ARG A 13 12.55 -2.38 -7.16
CA ARG A 13 11.49 -2.24 -8.15
C ARG A 13 11.71 -3.25 -9.27
N TYR A 14 10.66 -3.99 -9.60
CA TYR A 14 10.68 -5.00 -10.64
C TYR A 14 9.61 -4.66 -11.68
N GLU A 15 10.01 -4.30 -12.88
CA GLU A 15 9.08 -3.89 -13.92
C GLU A 15 8.53 -5.11 -14.66
N LEU A 16 7.22 -5.19 -14.77
CA LEU A 16 6.55 -6.21 -15.58
C LEU A 16 6.16 -5.62 -16.94
N ASP A 17 5.81 -4.35 -16.96
CA ASP A 17 5.46 -3.60 -18.17
C ASP A 17 5.83 -2.12 -17.96
N GLY A 18 7.14 -1.84 -17.86
CA GLY A 18 7.65 -0.50 -17.65
C GLY A 18 6.99 0.20 -16.48
N ASP A 19 6.45 1.38 -16.73
CA ASP A 19 5.72 2.16 -15.72
C ASP A 19 4.25 1.77 -15.63
N ASN A 20 3.76 0.93 -16.53
CA ASN A 20 2.35 0.53 -16.52
C ASN A 20 2.06 -0.48 -15.41
N ILE A 21 2.96 -1.44 -15.22
CA ILE A 21 2.82 -2.47 -14.19
C ILE A 21 4.20 -2.74 -13.62
N TYR A 22 4.36 -2.51 -12.33
CA TYR A 22 5.61 -2.84 -11.65
C TYR A 22 5.34 -3.28 -10.22
N VAL A 23 6.33 -3.92 -9.62
CA VAL A 23 6.23 -4.46 -8.27
C VAL A 23 7.33 -3.83 -7.42
N LEU A 24 6.95 -3.35 -6.25
CA LEU A 24 7.89 -2.89 -5.24
C LEU A 24 8.00 -3.99 -4.18
N ILE A 25 9.20 -4.51 -4.00
CA ILE A 25 9.48 -5.43 -2.88
C ILE A 25 10.05 -4.58 -1.75
N GLN A 26 9.43 -4.67 -0.58
CA GLN A 26 9.75 -3.80 0.54
C GLN A 26 9.95 -4.59 1.82
N ASP A 27 10.94 -4.16 2.60
CA ASP A 27 11.08 -4.50 4.01
C ASP A 27 10.71 -3.26 4.80
N GLN A 28 9.76 -3.41 5.71
CA GLN A 28 9.27 -2.31 6.52
C GLN A 28 9.18 -2.77 7.97
N THR A 29 9.30 -1.82 8.89
CA THR A 29 8.96 -2.06 10.28
C THR A 29 7.63 -1.37 10.54
N THR A 30 6.65 -2.12 11.04
CA THR A 30 5.35 -1.55 11.35
C THR A 30 5.45 -0.55 12.50
N ALA A 31 4.49 0.39 12.54
CA ALA A 31 4.44 1.40 13.59
C ALA A 31 2.97 1.64 13.99
N PRO A 32 2.74 2.27 15.14
CA PRO A 32 1.39 2.64 15.53
C PRO A 32 0.70 3.49 14.47
N VAL A 33 -0.60 3.36 14.39
CA VAL A 33 -1.43 4.03 13.37
C VAL A 33 -1.13 5.54 13.30
N GLU A 34 -1.03 6.18 14.46
CA GLU A 34 -0.82 7.64 14.52
C GLU A 34 0.55 8.09 14.03
N LYS A 35 1.47 7.15 13.78
CA LYS A 35 2.79 7.45 13.25
C LYS A 35 2.90 7.19 11.75
N LYS A 36 1.83 6.71 11.13
CA LYS A 36 1.80 6.45 9.69
C LYS A 36 0.77 7.33 9.03
N ARG A 37 1.09 7.82 7.84
CA ARG A 37 0.17 8.69 7.10
C ARG A 37 -0.77 7.85 6.25
N ALA A 38 -2.01 8.30 6.18
CA ALA A 38 -2.96 7.76 5.22
C ALA A 38 -2.70 8.40 3.86
N GLU A 39 -2.95 7.65 2.80
CA GLU A 39 -2.66 8.09 1.45
C GLU A 39 -3.67 7.54 0.45
N SER A 40 -3.78 8.21 -0.69
CA SER A 40 -4.38 7.65 -1.90
C SER A 40 -3.43 7.89 -3.06
N HIS A 41 -3.71 7.29 -4.20
CA HIS A 41 -2.90 7.44 -5.40
C HIS A 41 -3.73 8.02 -6.54
N ARG A 42 -3.11 8.85 -7.37
CA ARG A 42 -3.81 9.48 -8.49
C ARG A 42 -3.96 8.55 -9.68
N ASN A 43 -2.93 7.78 -9.98
CA ASN A 43 -2.82 7.05 -11.24
C ASN A 43 -2.68 5.55 -11.09
N TYR A 44 -2.38 5.05 -9.89
CA TYR A 44 -2.04 3.64 -9.69
C TYR A 44 -2.98 2.96 -8.71
N ILE A 45 -3.32 1.73 -9.06
CA ILE A 45 -4.00 0.79 -8.17
C ILE A 45 -2.92 0.01 -7.45
N ASP A 46 -3.06 -0.16 -6.14
CA ASP A 46 -2.15 -0.96 -5.32
C ASP A 46 -2.74 -2.34 -5.06
N ILE A 47 -1.95 -3.38 -5.29
CA ILE A 47 -2.20 -4.70 -4.70
C ILE A 47 -1.07 -4.94 -3.72
N GLN A 48 -1.39 -5.04 -2.43
CA GLN A 48 -0.39 -5.21 -1.37
C GLN A 48 -0.48 -6.61 -0.81
N TYR A 49 0.61 -7.35 -0.96
CA TYR A 49 0.69 -8.76 -0.58
C TYR A 49 1.74 -8.92 0.52
N LEU A 50 1.35 -9.56 1.63
CA LEU A 50 2.25 -9.78 2.75
C LEU A 50 2.91 -11.15 2.65
N PHE A 51 4.26 -11.17 2.66
CA PHE A 51 5.01 -12.43 2.67
C PHE A 51 5.26 -12.90 4.08
N THR A 52 5.74 -12.02 4.96
CA THR A 52 6.09 -12.36 6.34
C THR A 52 5.67 -11.25 7.29
N GLY A 53 5.42 -11.61 8.55
CA GLY A 53 5.04 -10.69 9.59
C GLY A 53 3.54 -10.55 9.73
N LYS A 54 3.12 -9.44 10.31
CA LYS A 54 1.71 -9.10 10.49
C LYS A 54 1.59 -7.60 10.28
N GLU A 55 0.65 -7.19 9.45
CA GLU A 55 0.47 -5.78 9.11
C GLU A 55 -0.97 -5.35 9.28
N VAL A 56 -1.19 -4.27 10.02
CA VAL A 56 -2.49 -3.62 10.07
C VAL A 56 -2.52 -2.54 9.00
N GLN A 57 -3.62 -2.46 8.26
CA GLN A 57 -3.85 -1.41 7.27
C GLN A 57 -5.16 -0.71 7.55
N GLY A 58 -5.13 0.63 7.51
CA GLY A 58 -6.33 1.44 7.58
C GLY A 58 -6.93 1.63 6.19
N TYR A 59 -8.24 1.81 6.13
CA TYR A 59 -8.97 2.00 4.88
C TYR A 59 -10.17 2.91 5.10
N ALA A 60 -10.42 3.79 4.13
CA ALA A 60 -11.65 4.56 4.04
C ALA A 60 -11.88 4.94 2.58
N PRO A 61 -13.15 5.02 2.14
CA PRO A 61 -13.43 5.53 0.80
C PRO A 61 -13.10 7.02 0.73
N LEU A 62 -12.59 7.46 -0.42
CA LEU A 62 -12.35 8.88 -0.67
C LEU A 62 -13.67 9.53 -1.04
N LEU A 63 -14.22 10.32 -0.13
CA LEU A 63 -15.49 10.99 -0.33
C LEU A 63 -15.30 12.29 -1.12
N PRO A 64 -16.34 12.75 -1.85
CA PRO A 64 -16.27 14.02 -2.56
C PRO A 64 -15.94 15.18 -1.63
N GLY A 65 -15.07 16.08 -2.06
CA GLY A 65 -14.69 17.26 -1.29
C GLY A 65 -13.56 17.05 -0.30
N VAL A 66 -13.16 15.81 -0.05
CA VAL A 66 -12.01 15.54 0.82
C VAL A 66 -10.75 15.86 0.06
N LYS A 67 -9.89 16.67 0.66
CA LYS A 67 -8.61 17.07 0.06
C LYS A 67 -7.47 16.67 0.96
N GLY A 68 -6.34 16.34 0.34
CA GLY A 68 -5.12 15.99 1.03
C GLY A 68 -3.95 16.81 0.54
N GLU A 69 -2.79 16.55 1.11
CA GLU A 69 -1.54 17.14 0.68
C GLU A 69 -1.06 16.42 -0.59
N GLU A 70 -0.74 17.20 -1.63
CA GLU A 70 -0.36 16.68 -2.94
C GLU A 70 1.07 17.08 -3.28
N PRO A 71 2.07 16.30 -2.82
CA PRO A 71 3.46 16.64 -3.12
C PRO A 71 3.71 16.67 -4.64
N ALA A 72 4.45 17.68 -5.09
CA ALA A 72 4.78 17.82 -6.50
C ALA A 72 5.61 16.63 -6.99
N GLY A 73 5.28 16.12 -8.19
CA GLY A 73 6.02 15.04 -8.82
C GLY A 73 5.76 13.66 -8.23
N LYS A 74 4.81 13.51 -7.32
CA LYS A 74 4.46 12.23 -6.72
C LYS A 74 3.03 11.84 -7.04
N ASP A 75 2.78 10.54 -7.08
CA ASP A 75 1.44 9.99 -7.26
C ASP A 75 0.62 10.03 -5.98
N ASN A 76 1.27 10.15 -4.84
CA ASN A 76 0.62 10.08 -3.54
C ASN A 76 -0.10 11.36 -3.17
N ILE A 77 -1.26 11.20 -2.53
CA ILE A 77 -2.00 12.26 -1.85
C ILE A 77 -2.09 11.83 -0.39
N TYR A 78 -1.68 12.68 0.54
CA TYR A 78 -1.65 12.35 1.97
C TYR A 78 -2.76 13.04 2.72
N TYR A 79 -3.32 12.34 3.71
CA TYR A 79 -4.44 12.83 4.51
C TYR A 79 -4.09 12.80 5.99
N ASP A 80 -4.25 13.93 6.68
CA ASP A 80 -3.97 14.01 8.11
C ASP A 80 -5.14 13.45 8.93
N GLU A 81 -6.36 13.61 8.44
CA GLU A 81 -7.56 13.10 9.10
C GLU A 81 -8.35 12.24 8.14
N VAL A 82 -8.82 11.11 8.63
CA VAL A 82 -9.62 10.17 7.84
C VAL A 82 -10.87 9.82 8.64
N ALA A 83 -12.02 10.19 8.10
CA ALA A 83 -13.32 9.90 8.75
C ALA A 83 -13.67 8.42 8.56
N ASP A 84 -14.17 7.81 9.64
CA ASP A 84 -14.70 6.44 9.61
C ASP A 84 -13.69 5.41 9.10
N GLU A 85 -12.42 5.63 9.42
CA GLU A 85 -11.35 4.71 9.02
C GLU A 85 -11.57 3.34 9.66
N GLN A 86 -11.48 2.30 8.83
CA GLN A 86 -11.57 0.92 9.29
C GLN A 86 -10.22 0.24 9.15
N PHE A 87 -9.97 -0.81 9.93
CA PHE A 87 -8.68 -1.46 9.96
C PHE A 87 -8.83 -2.94 9.68
N VAL A 88 -7.90 -3.47 8.87
CA VAL A 88 -7.80 -4.90 8.60
C VAL A 88 -6.41 -5.35 9.02
N THR A 89 -6.30 -6.60 9.42
CA THR A 89 -5.01 -7.22 9.76
C THR A 89 -4.67 -8.22 8.69
N LEU A 90 -3.51 -8.04 8.05
CA LEU A 90 -2.99 -8.98 7.08
C LEU A 90 -2.03 -9.94 7.77
N HIS A 91 -2.17 -11.21 7.44
CA HIS A 91 -1.25 -12.29 7.78
C HIS A 91 -0.55 -12.75 6.50
N PRO A 92 0.53 -13.54 6.61
CA PRO A 92 1.24 -14.01 5.42
C PRO A 92 0.30 -14.68 4.41
N CYS A 93 0.53 -14.40 3.14
CA CYS A 93 -0.26 -14.86 1.99
C CYS A 93 -1.61 -14.18 1.82
N GLU A 94 -1.88 -13.12 2.59
CA GLU A 94 -3.08 -12.31 2.40
C GLU A 94 -2.72 -11.02 1.68
N PHE A 95 -3.70 -10.44 0.99
CA PHE A 95 -3.47 -9.22 0.23
C PHE A 95 -4.69 -8.30 0.27
N THR A 96 -4.43 -7.03 -0.02
CA THR A 96 -5.46 -5.99 -0.18
C THR A 96 -5.34 -5.36 -1.55
N VAL A 97 -6.44 -4.80 -2.03
CA VAL A 97 -6.47 -4.05 -3.29
C VAL A 97 -7.04 -2.67 -3.00
N TYR A 98 -6.30 -1.63 -3.38
CA TYR A 98 -6.75 -0.24 -3.21
C TYR A 98 -6.78 0.44 -4.57
N PHE A 99 -7.96 0.96 -4.91
CA PHE A 99 -8.16 1.75 -6.13
C PHE A 99 -7.82 3.21 -5.86
N THR A 100 -7.82 4.04 -6.90
CA THR A 100 -7.45 5.44 -6.76
C THR A 100 -8.42 6.23 -5.88
N ASN A 101 -9.65 5.75 -5.71
CA ASN A 101 -10.64 6.38 -4.83
C ASN A 101 -10.68 5.76 -3.44
N ASP A 102 -9.67 5.00 -3.06
CA ASP A 102 -9.54 4.42 -1.73
C ASP A 102 -8.41 5.10 -0.97
N ILE A 103 -8.70 5.56 0.25
CA ILE A 103 -7.67 6.03 1.17
C ILE A 103 -7.19 4.80 1.95
N HIS A 104 -5.87 4.63 2.04
CA HIS A 104 -5.30 3.52 2.83
C HIS A 104 -4.11 4.00 3.65
N ARG A 105 -3.88 3.31 4.76
CA ARG A 105 -2.79 3.61 5.69
C ARG A 105 -2.01 2.31 5.91
N PRO A 106 -0.91 2.12 5.17
CA PRO A 106 -0.14 0.86 5.26
C PRO A 106 0.86 0.86 6.40
N ASN A 107 1.43 -0.32 6.66
CA ASN A 107 2.58 -0.53 7.55
C ASN A 107 2.29 -0.21 9.02
N CYS A 108 1.06 -0.45 9.47
CA CYS A 108 0.65 -0.17 10.84
C CYS A 108 0.70 -1.41 11.72
N THR A 109 0.64 -1.16 13.02
CA THR A 109 0.46 -2.20 14.02
C THR A 109 -0.42 -1.69 15.16
N MET A 110 -1.17 -2.60 15.77
CA MET A 110 -1.88 -2.33 17.03
C MET A 110 -1.12 -2.90 18.23
N ASP A 111 -0.02 -3.61 17.96
CA ASP A 111 0.81 -4.27 18.95
C ASP A 111 2.23 -3.74 18.86
N GLU A 112 3.22 -4.56 19.24
CA GLU A 112 4.62 -4.20 19.10
C GLU A 112 5.02 -4.12 17.62
N PRO A 113 5.89 -3.17 17.26
CA PRO A 113 6.40 -3.11 15.89
C PRO A 113 7.08 -4.43 15.50
N VAL A 114 6.82 -4.86 14.26
CA VAL A 114 7.46 -6.05 13.70
C VAL A 114 7.97 -5.74 12.31
N ASN A 115 8.98 -6.49 11.90
CA ASN A 115 9.45 -6.40 10.52
C ASN A 115 8.47 -7.16 9.61
N ILE A 116 8.13 -6.55 8.48
CA ILE A 116 7.30 -7.18 7.47
C ILE A 116 8.04 -7.14 6.14
N HIS A 117 7.84 -8.20 5.35
CA HIS A 117 8.32 -8.29 3.98
C HIS A 117 7.10 -8.39 3.10
N LYS A 118 7.01 -7.50 2.11
CA LYS A 118 5.79 -7.37 1.32
C LYS A 118 6.09 -6.99 -0.11
N ALA A 119 5.11 -7.25 -0.98
CA ALA A 119 5.10 -6.77 -2.35
C ALA A 119 3.94 -5.79 -2.52
N VAL A 120 4.21 -4.69 -3.21
CA VAL A 120 3.18 -3.76 -3.63
C VAL A 120 3.19 -3.74 -5.15
N VAL A 121 2.14 -4.29 -5.76
CA VAL A 121 1.98 -4.28 -7.20
C VAL A 121 1.30 -2.98 -7.58
N LYS A 122 1.93 -2.23 -8.48
CA LYS A 122 1.40 -0.97 -8.99
C LYS A 122 0.87 -1.19 -10.40
N ILE A 123 -0.41 -0.91 -10.60
CA ILE A 123 -1.06 -1.05 -11.90
C ILE A 123 -1.64 0.30 -12.29
N LYS A 124 -1.20 0.83 -13.43
CA LYS A 124 -1.72 2.12 -13.90
C LYS A 124 -3.21 1.98 -14.18
N GLU A 125 -4.02 2.84 -13.55
CA GLU A 125 -5.47 2.74 -13.60
C GLU A 125 -6.00 2.82 -15.04
N SER A 126 -5.35 3.60 -15.89
CA SER A 126 -5.78 3.76 -17.28
C SER A 126 -5.77 2.45 -18.08
N LEU A 127 -5.07 1.41 -17.59
CA LEU A 127 -5.04 0.11 -18.27
C LEU A 127 -6.34 -0.66 -18.15
N ILE A 128 -7.15 -0.37 -17.13
CA ILE A 128 -8.38 -1.12 -16.86
C ILE A 128 -9.65 -0.28 -17.10
N LYS A 129 -9.51 0.91 -17.65
CA LYS A 129 -10.63 1.76 -17.99
C LYS A 129 -10.86 1.83 -19.49
#